data_b0ff6a912227d93302dcd4784527ade7
#
_entry.id   b0ff6a912227d93302dcd4784527ade7
#
_cell.length_a   1.000
_cell.length_b   1.000
_cell.length_c   1.000
_cell.angle_alpha   90.00
_cell.angle_beta   90.00
_cell.angle_gamma   90.00
#
_symmetry.space_group_name_H-M   'P 1'
#
loop_
_entity.id
_entity.type
_entity.pdbx_description
1 polymer ?
#
loop_
_entity_poly.entity_id
_entity_poly.type
_entity_poly.pdbx_seq_one_letter_code
_entity_poly.pdbx_strand_id
1 'polypeptide(L)'
;MGEDVTPDVFKMGLEQLFFILPDGPVKKGSTWTEGISNEMPYSGGTLSTTGQMIYEVLEKIIVEGHNCFKIKGTAETKTSGTFEQQGTEIILNRTTKINSDIIFSIDKGMYLSTVTSTITDGIIDVPAANMTMPQKITGKSSVKVIF
;
A
#
# COMPACT_ATOMS: atom_id res chain seq x y z
N MET A 1 4.67 23.75 -4.81
CA MET A 1 5.90 23.07 -4.41
C MET A 1 5.86 21.66 -5.00
N GLY A 2 6.65 21.40 -6.01
CA GLY A 2 6.72 20.06 -6.59
C GLY A 2 7.49 19.15 -5.67
N GLU A 3 6.87 18.08 -5.22
CA GLU A 3 7.64 16.98 -4.66
C GLU A 3 8.47 16.38 -5.80
N ASP A 4 9.76 16.33 -5.62
CA ASP A 4 10.62 15.64 -6.56
C ASP A 4 10.27 14.15 -6.53
N VAL A 5 9.60 13.69 -7.59
CA VAL A 5 9.30 12.27 -7.77
C VAL A 5 10.60 11.57 -8.09
N THR A 6 11.15 10.87 -7.12
CA THR A 6 12.34 10.05 -7.34
C THR A 6 12.00 8.85 -8.23
N PRO A 7 12.98 8.31 -9.00
CA PRO A 7 12.76 7.10 -9.79
C PRO A 7 12.18 5.93 -8.99
N ASP A 8 12.56 5.80 -7.73
CA ASP A 8 12.06 4.73 -6.85
C ASP A 8 10.59 4.91 -6.50
N VAL A 9 10.15 6.14 -6.23
CA VAL A 9 8.74 6.44 -5.97
C VAL A 9 7.90 6.18 -7.23
N PHE A 10 8.40 6.54 -8.39
CA PHE A 10 7.73 6.28 -9.67
C PHE A 10 7.63 4.77 -9.94
N LYS A 11 8.69 4.02 -9.71
CA LYS A 11 8.71 2.56 -9.83
C LYS A 11 7.70 1.91 -8.90
N MET A 12 7.65 2.32 -7.63
CA MET A 12 6.65 1.83 -6.66
C MET A 12 5.23 2.11 -7.14
N GLY A 13 4.98 3.28 -7.69
CA GLY A 13 3.69 3.63 -8.28
C GLY A 13 3.32 2.74 -9.46
N LEU A 14 4.26 2.44 -10.34
CA LEU A 14 4.04 1.52 -11.46
C LEU A 14 3.79 0.09 -11.00
N GLU A 15 4.52 -0.40 -10.01
CA GLU A 15 4.30 -1.74 -9.44
C GLU A 15 2.91 -1.89 -8.84
N GLN A 16 2.36 -0.84 -8.23
CA GLN A 16 0.99 -0.82 -7.74
C GLN A 16 -0.05 -0.82 -8.87
N LEU A 17 0.30 -0.36 -10.05
CA LEU A 17 -0.57 -0.38 -11.23
C LEU A 17 -0.71 -1.76 -11.86
N PHE A 18 0.30 -2.61 -11.71
CA PHE A 18 0.32 -3.96 -12.27
C PHE A 18 -0.04 -4.98 -11.19
N PHE A 19 -1.33 -5.13 -11.01
CA PHE A 19 -1.89 -6.11 -10.12
C PHE A 19 -1.64 -7.52 -10.66
N ILE A 20 -0.95 -8.34 -9.87
CA ILE A 20 -0.61 -9.71 -10.25
C ILE A 20 -1.71 -10.64 -9.77
N LEU A 21 -2.39 -11.26 -10.71
CA LEU A 21 -3.32 -12.34 -10.41
C LEU A 21 -2.55 -13.61 -10.03
N PRO A 22 -3.13 -14.47 -9.18
CA PRO A 22 -2.49 -15.75 -8.85
C PRO A 22 -2.41 -16.65 -10.07
N ASP A 23 -1.46 -17.58 -10.07
CA ASP A 23 -1.39 -18.62 -11.07
C ASP A 23 -2.64 -19.50 -11.01
N GLY A 24 -3.21 -19.77 -12.17
CA GLY A 24 -4.39 -20.61 -12.30
C GLY A 24 -5.73 -19.86 -12.42
N PRO A 25 -6.85 -20.58 -12.51
CA PRO A 25 -8.16 -19.97 -12.71
C PRO A 25 -8.63 -19.18 -11.48
N VAL A 26 -9.07 -17.95 -11.70
CA VAL A 26 -9.61 -17.06 -10.69
C VAL A 26 -11.14 -17.06 -10.79
N LYS A 27 -11.81 -17.24 -9.66
CA LYS A 27 -13.26 -17.27 -9.56
C LYS A 27 -13.73 -16.62 -8.26
N LYS A 28 -15.04 -16.42 -8.12
CA LYS A 28 -15.64 -15.96 -6.87
C LYS A 28 -15.16 -16.81 -5.69
N GLY A 29 -14.69 -16.18 -4.63
CA GLY A 29 -14.14 -16.83 -3.45
C GLY A 29 -12.65 -17.17 -3.54
N SER A 30 -12.01 -16.98 -4.68
CA SER A 30 -10.55 -17.14 -4.78
C SER A 30 -9.84 -16.14 -3.87
N THR A 31 -8.83 -16.62 -3.13
CA THR A 31 -8.01 -15.81 -2.25
C THR A 31 -6.53 -16.07 -2.51
N TRP A 32 -5.72 -15.03 -2.36
CA TRP A 32 -4.26 -15.18 -2.40
C TRP A 32 -3.60 -14.11 -1.54
N THR A 33 -2.35 -14.33 -1.22
CA THR A 33 -1.58 -13.46 -0.33
C THR A 33 -0.28 -13.05 -1.02
N GLU A 34 0.04 -11.77 -0.91
CA GLU A 34 1.33 -11.22 -1.33
C GLU A 34 2.09 -10.68 -0.12
N GLY A 35 3.34 -11.08 0.01
CA GLY A 35 4.25 -10.53 1.01
C GLY A 35 4.67 -9.11 0.66
N ILE A 36 4.75 -8.27 1.69
CA ILE A 36 5.27 -6.90 1.58
C ILE A 36 6.54 -6.85 2.40
N SER A 37 7.65 -6.56 1.75
CA SER A 37 8.94 -6.35 2.41
C SER A 37 9.70 -5.28 1.65
N ASN A 38 9.99 -4.19 2.32
CA ASN A 38 10.65 -3.05 1.71
C ASN A 38 11.57 -2.38 2.73
N GLU A 39 12.78 -2.03 2.29
CA GLU A 39 13.70 -1.20 3.04
C GLU A 39 13.99 0.06 2.26
N MET A 40 13.86 1.20 2.91
CA MET A 40 14.07 2.50 2.29
C MET A 40 15.08 3.29 3.10
N PRO A 41 16.20 3.71 2.49
CA PRO A 41 17.09 4.69 3.12
C PRO A 41 16.35 6.00 3.36
N TYR A 42 16.48 6.53 4.55
CA TYR A 42 15.83 7.78 4.92
C TYR A 42 16.70 8.57 5.90
N SER A 43 17.13 9.75 5.51
CA SER A 43 17.81 10.72 6.36
C SER A 43 18.87 10.11 7.31
N GLY A 44 19.87 9.42 6.75
CA GLY A 44 20.97 8.81 7.53
C GLY A 44 20.61 7.50 8.25
N GLY A 45 19.42 6.95 7.99
CA GLY A 45 18.98 5.68 8.54
C GLY A 45 18.23 4.84 7.53
N THR A 46 17.52 3.83 8.00
CA THR A 46 16.73 2.94 7.17
C THR A 46 15.36 2.72 7.79
N LEU A 47 14.31 2.82 6.99
CA LEU A 47 12.96 2.44 7.35
C LEU A 47 12.63 1.10 6.71
N SER A 48 12.20 0.14 7.51
CA SER A 48 11.80 -1.19 7.06
C SER A 48 10.29 -1.36 7.20
N THR A 49 9.64 -1.80 6.13
CA THR A 49 8.22 -2.09 6.12
C THR A 49 8.00 -3.56 5.79
N THR A 50 7.24 -4.26 6.62
CA THR A 50 6.88 -5.65 6.43
C THR A 50 5.40 -5.87 6.64
N GLY A 51 4.84 -6.87 5.98
CA GLY A 51 3.43 -7.22 6.11
C GLY A 51 2.97 -8.18 5.03
N GLN A 52 1.67 -8.34 4.94
CA GLN A 52 1.03 -9.17 3.92
C GLN A 52 -0.25 -8.51 3.43
N MET A 53 -0.48 -8.58 2.14
CA MET A 53 -1.73 -8.20 1.49
C MET A 53 -2.51 -9.47 1.17
N ILE A 54 -3.75 -9.54 1.61
CA ILE A 54 -4.66 -10.64 1.32
C ILE A 54 -5.71 -10.13 0.35
N TYR A 55 -5.88 -10.85 -0.77
CA TYR A 55 -6.88 -10.54 -1.78
C TYR A 55 -7.97 -11.59 -1.79
N GLU A 56 -9.20 -11.16 -2.02
CA GLU A 56 -10.37 -12.02 -2.17
C GLU A 56 -11.24 -11.54 -3.33
N VAL A 57 -11.60 -12.46 -4.21
CA VAL A 57 -12.57 -12.19 -5.28
C VAL A 57 -13.98 -12.29 -4.70
N LEU A 58 -14.68 -11.15 -4.61
CA LEU A 58 -16.02 -11.09 -4.07
C LEU A 58 -17.08 -11.56 -5.05
N GLU A 59 -16.98 -11.09 -6.29
CA GLU A 59 -17.96 -11.40 -7.35
C GLU A 59 -17.42 -11.05 -8.74
N LYS A 60 -18.11 -11.60 -9.73
CA LYS A 60 -17.93 -11.22 -11.14
C LYS A 60 -19.01 -10.22 -11.51
N ILE A 61 -18.63 -9.09 -12.08
CA ILE A 61 -19.53 -8.00 -12.44
C ILE A 61 -19.24 -7.51 -13.86
N ILE A 62 -20.18 -6.75 -14.41
CA ILE A 62 -19.98 -6.06 -15.69
C ILE A 62 -19.91 -4.56 -15.40
N VAL A 63 -18.82 -3.93 -15.84
CA VAL A 63 -18.59 -2.49 -15.69
C VAL A 63 -18.30 -1.92 -17.07
N GLU A 64 -19.12 -0.97 -17.51
CA GLU A 64 -18.98 -0.31 -18.83
C GLU A 64 -18.82 -1.31 -20.00
N GLY A 65 -19.54 -2.42 -19.94
CA GLY A 65 -19.50 -3.48 -20.96
C GLY A 65 -18.33 -4.46 -20.84
N HIS A 66 -17.47 -4.31 -19.83
CA HIS A 66 -16.36 -5.22 -19.57
C HIS A 66 -16.70 -6.24 -18.49
N ASN A 67 -16.30 -7.49 -18.69
CA ASN A 67 -16.33 -8.50 -17.65
C ASN A 67 -15.23 -8.20 -16.63
N CYS A 68 -15.61 -8.05 -15.37
CA CYS A 68 -14.70 -7.67 -14.30
C CYS A 68 -14.83 -8.57 -13.08
N PHE A 69 -13.76 -8.65 -12.29
CA PHE A 69 -13.82 -9.12 -10.93
C PHE A 69 -13.85 -7.94 -9.97
N LYS A 70 -14.70 -8.02 -8.97
CA LYS A 70 -14.64 -7.16 -7.80
C LYS A 70 -13.78 -7.86 -6.75
N ILE A 71 -12.66 -7.24 -6.41
CA ILE A 71 -11.65 -7.83 -5.53
C ILE A 71 -11.47 -6.93 -4.31
N LYS A 72 -11.40 -7.54 -3.14
CA LYS A 72 -11.07 -6.85 -1.90
C LYS A 72 -9.66 -7.20 -1.47
N GLY A 73 -8.84 -6.19 -1.21
CA GLY A 73 -7.53 -6.34 -0.63
C GLY A 73 -7.49 -5.80 0.80
N THR A 74 -6.90 -6.54 1.70
CA THR A 74 -6.66 -6.10 3.08
C THR A 74 -5.23 -6.38 3.47
N ALA A 75 -4.61 -5.42 4.15
CA ALA A 75 -3.25 -5.59 4.64
C ALA A 75 -3.07 -4.96 6.02
N GLU A 76 -2.12 -5.48 6.75
CA GLU A 76 -1.54 -4.83 7.90
C GLU A 76 -0.04 -4.81 7.70
N THR A 77 0.56 -3.64 7.71
CA THR A 77 2.00 -3.46 7.55
C THR A 77 2.58 -2.80 8.79
N LYS A 78 3.81 -3.16 9.10
CA LYS A 78 4.60 -2.53 10.16
C LYS A 78 5.80 -1.86 9.56
N THR A 79 5.98 -0.58 9.86
CA THR A 79 7.15 0.20 9.46
C THR A 79 7.90 0.62 10.71
N SER A 80 9.19 0.35 10.73
CA SER A 80 10.06 0.72 11.84
C SER A 80 11.43 1.13 11.33
N GLY A 81 12.10 1.96 12.10
CA GLY A 81 13.45 2.37 11.78
C GLY A 81 13.92 3.53 12.64
N THR A 82 15.18 3.83 12.48
CA THR A 82 15.87 4.95 13.14
C THR A 82 16.50 5.82 12.07
N PHE A 83 16.31 7.11 12.17
CA PHE A 83 16.90 8.10 11.27
C PHE A 83 17.31 9.35 12.03
N GLU A 84 18.05 10.23 11.38
CA GLU A 84 18.48 11.51 11.97
C GLU A 84 17.84 12.67 11.22
N GLN A 85 17.36 13.64 11.98
CA GLN A 85 16.88 14.90 11.45
C GLN A 85 17.54 16.04 12.19
N GLN A 86 18.28 16.89 11.47
CA GLN A 86 19.05 17.98 12.04
C GLN A 86 19.99 17.54 13.19
N GLY A 87 20.63 16.38 13.03
CA GLY A 87 21.54 15.81 14.02
C GLY A 87 20.85 15.13 15.20
N THR A 88 19.53 15.03 15.20
CA THR A 88 18.75 14.39 16.26
C THR A 88 18.26 13.02 15.81
N GLU A 89 18.54 12.00 16.62
CA GLU A 89 18.05 10.65 16.38
C GLU A 89 16.53 10.56 16.61
N ILE A 90 15.83 9.96 15.65
CA ILE A 90 14.40 9.74 15.71
C ILE A 90 14.13 8.26 15.47
N ILE A 91 13.33 7.67 16.34
CA ILE A 91 12.89 6.27 16.24
C ILE A 91 11.41 6.26 15.83
N LEU A 92 11.09 5.55 14.75
CA LEU A 92 9.75 5.46 14.20
C LEU A 92 9.23 4.03 14.31
N ASN A 93 8.01 3.88 14.80
CA ASN A 93 7.25 2.64 14.77
C ASN A 93 5.83 2.94 14.32
N ARG A 94 5.38 2.31 13.23
CA ARG A 94 4.04 2.48 12.67
C ARG A 94 3.41 1.15 12.32
N THR A 95 2.09 1.08 12.51
CA THR A 95 1.26 0.01 11.96
C THR A 95 0.23 0.65 11.04
N THR A 96 0.15 0.18 9.81
CA THR A 96 -0.79 0.67 8.81
C THR A 96 -1.75 -0.45 8.44
N LYS A 97 -3.06 -0.16 8.56
CA LYS A 97 -4.11 -1.03 8.05
C LYS A 97 -4.59 -0.49 6.71
N ILE A 98 -4.65 -1.36 5.73
CA ILE A 98 -5.00 -1.01 4.36
C ILE A 98 -6.24 -1.80 3.94
N ASN A 99 -7.21 -1.11 3.36
CA ASN A 99 -8.37 -1.71 2.71
C ASN A 99 -8.46 -1.18 1.29
N SER A 100 -8.51 -2.09 0.32
CA SER A 100 -8.60 -1.75 -1.09
C SER A 100 -9.81 -2.42 -1.72
N ASP A 101 -10.55 -1.66 -2.52
CA ASP A 101 -11.60 -2.15 -3.40
C ASP A 101 -11.11 -2.02 -4.84
N ILE A 102 -10.99 -3.14 -5.53
CA ILE A 102 -10.36 -3.23 -6.84
C ILE A 102 -11.39 -3.76 -7.84
N ILE A 103 -11.51 -3.09 -8.98
CA ILE A 103 -12.24 -3.58 -10.14
C ILE A 103 -11.22 -3.98 -11.19
N PHE A 104 -11.12 -5.27 -11.47
CA PHE A 104 -10.17 -5.81 -12.43
C PHE A 104 -10.90 -6.29 -13.70
N SER A 105 -10.51 -5.76 -14.86
CA SER A 105 -11.08 -6.17 -16.13
C SER A 105 -10.44 -7.48 -16.60
N ILE A 106 -11.28 -8.50 -16.75
CA ILE A 106 -10.86 -9.79 -17.31
C ILE A 106 -10.54 -9.63 -18.81
N ASP A 107 -11.36 -8.83 -19.50
CA ASP A 107 -11.22 -8.62 -20.95
C ASP A 107 -9.95 -7.86 -21.32
N LYS A 108 -9.53 -6.91 -20.48
CA LYS A 108 -8.35 -6.07 -20.70
C LYS A 108 -7.09 -6.58 -20.01
N GLY A 109 -7.23 -7.50 -19.03
CA GLY A 109 -6.12 -8.00 -18.26
C GLY A 109 -5.49 -6.95 -17.32
N MET A 110 -6.26 -5.95 -16.91
CA MET A 110 -5.79 -4.88 -16.02
C MET A 110 -6.91 -4.35 -15.12
N TYR A 111 -6.54 -3.67 -14.03
CA TYR A 111 -7.55 -3.06 -13.20
C TYR A 111 -8.14 -1.80 -13.85
N LEU A 112 -9.43 -1.57 -13.61
CA LEU A 112 -10.13 -0.37 -14.06
C LEU A 112 -10.18 0.71 -12.99
N SER A 113 -10.32 0.31 -11.74
CA SER A 113 -10.33 1.24 -10.62
C SER A 113 -9.84 0.59 -9.34
N THR A 114 -9.27 1.40 -8.48
CA THR A 114 -8.86 1.02 -7.14
C THR A 114 -9.22 2.14 -6.19
N VAL A 115 -9.87 1.81 -5.08
CA VAL A 115 -10.11 2.72 -3.98
C VAL A 115 -9.41 2.14 -2.75
N THR A 116 -8.48 2.86 -2.20
CA THR A 116 -7.68 2.42 -1.06
C THR A 116 -7.87 3.35 0.11
N SER A 117 -8.15 2.78 1.28
CA SER A 117 -8.23 3.49 2.56
C SER A 117 -7.16 2.98 3.48
N THR A 118 -6.46 3.88 4.14
CA THR A 118 -5.40 3.54 5.08
C THR A 118 -5.62 4.20 6.43
N ILE A 119 -5.29 3.48 7.50
CA ILE A 119 -5.23 4.02 8.86
C ILE A 119 -3.87 3.65 9.42
N THR A 120 -3.09 4.65 9.77
CA THR A 120 -1.77 4.47 10.36
C THR A 120 -1.78 4.95 11.81
N ASP A 121 -1.40 4.06 12.71
CA ASP A 121 -1.14 4.36 14.10
C ASP A 121 0.36 4.18 14.34
N GLY A 122 0.98 5.15 14.97
CA GLY A 122 2.42 5.11 15.19
C GLY A 122 2.89 5.88 16.40
N ILE A 123 4.15 5.69 16.68
CA ILE A 123 4.88 6.39 17.75
C ILE A 123 6.19 6.89 17.18
N ILE A 124 6.48 8.15 17.45
CA ILE A 124 7.80 8.76 17.18
C ILE A 124 8.45 9.02 18.50
N ASP A 125 9.62 8.42 18.72
CA ASP A 125 10.46 8.67 19.89
C ASP A 125 11.65 9.54 19.51
N VAL A 126 11.89 10.55 20.33
CA VAL A 126 13.08 11.42 20.25
C VAL A 126 13.84 11.29 21.56
N PRO A 127 14.75 10.30 21.68
CA PRO A 127 15.43 10.01 22.94
C PRO A 127 16.21 11.20 23.53
N ALA A 128 16.87 11.97 22.67
CA ALA A 128 17.64 13.14 23.11
C ALA A 128 16.79 14.23 23.78
N ALA A 129 15.51 14.33 23.40
CA ALA A 129 14.56 15.26 23.99
C ALA A 129 13.66 14.61 25.05
N ASN A 130 13.84 13.31 25.32
CA ASN A 130 12.98 12.50 26.17
C ASN A 130 11.49 12.67 25.81
N MET A 131 11.19 12.63 24.51
CA MET A 131 9.88 12.93 23.96
C MET A 131 9.35 11.75 23.18
N THR A 132 8.08 11.40 23.40
CA THR A 132 7.34 10.38 22.67
C THR A 132 6.08 11.01 22.11
N MET A 133 5.89 10.91 20.79
CA MET A 133 4.73 11.50 20.10
C MET A 133 3.91 10.41 19.43
N PRO A 134 2.66 10.20 19.86
CA PRO A 134 1.75 9.33 19.12
C PRO A 134 1.30 10.00 17.82
N GLN A 135 1.12 9.19 16.78
CA GLN A 135 0.61 9.64 15.48
C GLN A 135 -0.62 8.83 15.07
N LYS A 136 -1.56 9.50 14.46
CA LYS A 136 -2.65 8.84 13.75
C LYS A 136 -2.85 9.53 12.40
N ILE A 137 -2.72 8.74 11.34
CA ILE A 137 -2.85 9.25 9.97
C ILE A 137 -3.92 8.43 9.27
N THR A 138 -4.87 9.10 8.65
CA THR A 138 -5.87 8.47 7.81
C THR A 138 -5.70 8.96 6.39
N GLY A 139 -5.84 8.06 5.43
CA GLY A 139 -5.72 8.39 4.02
C GLY A 139 -6.74 7.67 3.17
N LYS A 140 -7.10 8.26 2.06
CA LYS A 140 -7.93 7.65 1.05
C LYS A 140 -7.43 8.06 -0.33
N SER A 141 -7.24 7.09 -1.20
CA SER A 141 -6.84 7.33 -2.58
C SER A 141 -7.74 6.55 -3.53
N SER A 142 -7.93 7.08 -4.72
CA SER A 142 -8.63 6.40 -5.78
C SER A 142 -7.90 6.59 -7.11
N VAL A 143 -7.86 5.52 -7.88
CA VAL A 143 -7.29 5.51 -9.24
C VAL A 143 -8.32 4.91 -10.16
N LYS A 144 -8.58 5.57 -11.28
CA LYS A 144 -9.45 5.07 -12.34
C LYS A 144 -8.71 5.13 -13.66
N VAL A 145 -8.71 4.01 -14.38
CA VAL A 145 -8.15 3.94 -15.73
C VAL A 145 -9.25 4.30 -16.73
N ILE A 146 -8.95 5.22 -17.61
CA ILE A 146 -9.85 5.69 -18.67
C ILE A 146 -9.34 5.15 -20.00
N PHE A 147 -10.20 4.46 -20.73
CA PHE A 147 -9.92 3.94 -22.06
C PHE A 147 -10.48 4.84 -23.15
#